data_3e4887840f31751e76870bf30ecb20de
#
_entry.id   3e4887840f31751e76870bf30ecb20de
#
_cell.length_a   1.000
_cell.length_b   1.000
_cell.length_c   1.000
_cell.angle_alpha   90.00
_cell.angle_beta   90.00
_cell.angle_gamma   90.00
#
_symmetry.space_group_name_H-M   'P 1'
#
loop_
_entity.id
_entity.type
_entity.pdbx_description
1 polymer ?
#
loop_
_entity_poly.entity_id
_entity_poly.type
_entity_poly.pdbx_seq_one_letter_code
_entity_poly.pdbx_strand_id
1 'polypeptide(L)'
;DTLIHAVSTFFVDGRFRTLFSLLFGAGLYIQWQKVKSTAPLKARLHWLIIFGLVHGFLLWAGDILFLYGVSAWFALKYLQSNNQLLVKRAGEFLLIGCVATGLVLFSAPDEVVYRDSAQYIDLYSPHYSDYFLSNLGMNILMLVAVPIMIMWLCVGLMLIGIYLYKNEVFSKGLTKPKLIVCIAGAFIFSGMRLYTSKFTGGAGLAIQEFINTFAALFMAVFYIHLIVKFCNNRAHVGQLIQQAGRLAFTLYICQTLMQLLLYKVLYPQWVLSFNRIDYWIVATGLVSGQLLFTALYCRYYEQGPLEYVWRRLTQAKIAKINA
;
A
#
# COMPACT_ATOMS: atom_id res chain seq x y z
N ASP A 1 -16.15 -15.53 12.64
CA ASP A 1 -15.24 -15.35 11.48
C ASP A 1 -15.92 -14.76 10.24
N THR A 2 -17.15 -15.16 9.89
CA THR A 2 -17.85 -14.65 8.70
C THR A 2 -18.09 -13.15 8.73
N LEU A 3 -18.49 -12.59 9.87
CA LEU A 3 -18.71 -11.15 10.04
C LEU A 3 -17.38 -10.38 9.89
N ILE A 4 -16.32 -10.87 10.49
CA ILE A 4 -14.98 -10.24 10.42
C ILE A 4 -14.47 -10.29 8.97
N HIS A 5 -14.70 -11.41 8.27
CA HIS A 5 -14.38 -11.49 6.84
C HIS A 5 -15.15 -10.45 6.03
N ALA A 6 -16.45 -10.33 6.25
CA ALA A 6 -17.28 -9.34 5.56
C ALA A 6 -16.80 -7.90 5.83
N VAL A 7 -16.51 -7.57 7.10
CA VAL A 7 -15.97 -6.25 7.50
C VAL A 7 -14.61 -5.99 6.85
N SER A 8 -13.69 -6.96 6.88
CA SER A 8 -12.38 -6.81 6.23
C SER A 8 -12.52 -6.58 4.74
N THR A 9 -13.30 -7.42 4.07
CA THR A 9 -13.52 -7.32 2.61
C THR A 9 -14.20 -5.99 2.23
N PHE A 10 -15.10 -5.49 3.08
CA PHE A 10 -15.84 -4.25 2.77
C PHE A 10 -15.02 -2.99 3.03
N PHE A 11 -14.26 -2.94 4.13
CA PHE A 11 -13.63 -1.70 4.60
C PHE A 11 -12.09 -1.69 4.54
N VAL A 12 -11.43 -2.86 4.43
CA VAL A 12 -9.98 -2.95 4.59
C VAL A 12 -9.26 -3.46 3.34
N ASP A 13 -9.74 -4.57 2.75
CA ASP A 13 -9.02 -5.28 1.69
C ASP A 13 -8.76 -4.41 0.45
N GLY A 14 -7.48 -4.16 0.14
CA GLY A 14 -7.04 -3.34 -0.99
C GLY A 14 -7.14 -1.81 -0.78
N ARG A 15 -7.88 -1.34 0.25
CA ARG A 15 -8.12 0.10 0.49
C ARG A 15 -6.85 0.82 0.90
N PHE A 16 -6.02 0.18 1.72
CA PHE A 16 -4.74 0.74 2.12
C PHE A 16 -3.80 0.95 0.93
N ARG A 17 -3.59 -0.07 0.08
CA ARG A 17 -2.77 0.04 -1.14
C ARG A 17 -3.24 1.20 -2.02
N THR A 18 -4.55 1.28 -2.24
CA THR A 18 -5.16 2.32 -3.07
C THR A 18 -5.01 3.70 -2.46
N LEU A 19 -5.38 3.86 -1.19
CA LEU A 19 -5.26 5.15 -0.49
C LEU A 19 -3.82 5.64 -0.47
N PHE A 20 -2.87 4.75 -0.16
CA PHE A 20 -1.45 5.09 -0.14
C PHE A 20 -0.94 5.49 -1.53
N SER A 21 -1.36 4.78 -2.60
CA SER A 21 -0.99 5.15 -3.99
C SER A 21 -1.53 6.54 -4.37
N LEU A 22 -2.77 6.86 -4.00
CA LEU A 22 -3.36 8.20 -4.23
C LEU A 22 -2.56 9.28 -3.49
N LEU A 23 -2.28 9.07 -2.21
CA LEU A 23 -1.51 10.00 -1.38
C LEU A 23 -0.07 10.15 -1.88
N PHE A 24 0.55 9.06 -2.33
CA PHE A 24 1.90 9.08 -2.87
C PHE A 24 1.98 9.92 -4.14
N GLY A 25 1.01 9.75 -5.06
CA GLY A 25 0.89 10.56 -6.27
C GLY A 25 0.71 12.06 -5.96
N ALA A 26 -0.19 12.40 -5.04
CA ALA A 26 -0.38 13.76 -4.56
C ALA A 26 0.93 14.32 -3.95
N GLY A 27 1.62 13.53 -3.13
CA GLY A 27 2.90 13.89 -2.50
C GLY A 27 4.02 14.16 -3.51
N LEU A 28 4.09 13.38 -4.60
CA LEU A 28 5.03 13.64 -5.71
C LEU A 28 4.75 15.00 -6.35
N TYR A 29 3.49 15.30 -6.60
CA TYR A 29 3.10 16.56 -7.22
C TYR A 29 3.38 17.77 -6.30
N ILE A 30 3.09 17.69 -5.02
CA ILE A 30 3.42 18.71 -4.01
C ILE A 30 4.93 19.00 -3.99
N GLN A 31 5.74 17.95 -3.97
CA GLN A 31 7.19 18.10 -3.96
C GLN A 31 7.69 18.73 -5.27
N TRP A 32 7.16 18.29 -6.40
CA TRP A 32 7.50 18.87 -7.70
C TRP A 32 7.11 20.34 -7.79
N GLN A 33 5.94 20.73 -7.28
CA GLN A 33 5.51 22.14 -7.26
C GLN A 33 6.49 23.06 -6.53
N LYS A 34 7.13 22.57 -5.47
CA LYS A 34 8.10 23.34 -4.68
C LYS A 34 9.42 23.56 -5.41
N VAL A 35 9.90 22.54 -6.13
CA VAL A 35 11.26 22.54 -6.72
C VAL A 35 11.24 22.77 -8.24
N LYS A 36 10.11 22.49 -8.90
CA LYS A 36 9.93 22.55 -10.37
C LYS A 36 10.95 21.71 -11.15
N SER A 37 11.56 20.71 -10.49
CA SER A 37 12.53 19.79 -11.07
C SER A 37 12.21 18.35 -10.64
N THR A 38 12.47 17.39 -11.53
CA THR A 38 12.31 15.96 -11.23
C THR A 38 13.57 15.33 -10.65
N ALA A 39 14.73 16.00 -10.71
CA ALA A 39 16.00 15.44 -10.25
C ALA A 39 16.00 15.08 -8.74
N PRO A 40 15.53 15.95 -7.82
CA PRO A 40 15.42 15.59 -6.41
C PRO A 40 14.43 14.45 -6.13
N LEU A 41 13.32 14.40 -6.89
CA LEU A 41 12.36 13.32 -6.76
C LEU A 41 12.99 11.98 -7.21
N LYS A 42 13.68 11.98 -8.36
CA LYS A 42 14.41 10.79 -8.84
C LYS A 42 15.43 10.30 -7.82
N ALA A 43 16.21 11.21 -7.20
CA ALA A 43 17.16 10.85 -6.15
C ALA A 43 16.48 10.19 -4.95
N ARG A 44 15.32 10.72 -4.53
CA ARG A 44 14.51 10.18 -3.44
C ARG A 44 13.93 8.80 -3.78
N LEU A 45 13.38 8.63 -4.98
CA LEU A 45 12.81 7.37 -5.45
C LEU A 45 13.89 6.29 -5.63
N HIS A 46 15.07 6.67 -6.07
CA HIS A 46 16.20 5.73 -6.18
C HIS A 46 16.51 5.06 -4.82
N TRP A 47 16.61 5.85 -3.76
CA TRP A 47 16.85 5.28 -2.43
C TRP A 47 15.65 4.49 -1.92
N LEU A 48 14.42 4.92 -2.24
CA LEU A 48 13.22 4.16 -1.90
C LEU A 48 13.24 2.76 -2.54
N ILE A 49 13.64 2.67 -3.83
CA ILE A 49 13.81 1.40 -4.54
C ILE A 49 14.87 0.53 -3.85
N ILE A 50 16.02 1.11 -3.48
CA ILE A 50 17.08 0.37 -2.78
C ILE A 50 16.59 -0.15 -1.43
N PHE A 51 15.93 0.70 -0.62
CA PHE A 51 15.36 0.26 0.65
C PHE A 51 14.32 -0.84 0.45
N GLY A 52 13.48 -0.74 -0.58
CA GLY A 52 12.51 -1.78 -0.92
C GLY A 52 13.17 -3.09 -1.31
N LEU A 53 14.24 -3.05 -2.10
CA LEU A 53 15.02 -4.26 -2.43
C LEU A 53 15.63 -4.88 -1.17
N VAL A 54 16.30 -4.08 -0.34
CA VAL A 54 16.91 -4.57 0.91
C VAL A 54 15.85 -5.17 1.83
N HIS A 55 14.73 -4.47 2.04
CA HIS A 55 13.62 -4.96 2.85
C HIS A 55 13.00 -6.24 2.27
N GLY A 56 12.74 -6.26 0.97
CA GLY A 56 12.19 -7.39 0.26
C GLY A 56 13.08 -8.64 0.41
N PHE A 57 14.35 -8.53 0.08
CA PHE A 57 15.28 -9.66 0.12
C PHE A 57 15.59 -10.15 1.53
N LEU A 58 15.71 -9.26 2.50
CA LEU A 58 16.12 -9.63 3.86
C LEU A 58 14.95 -9.96 4.79
N LEU A 59 13.80 -9.30 4.60
CA LEU A 59 12.71 -9.37 5.57
C LEU A 59 11.44 -9.99 4.99
N TRP A 60 10.89 -9.42 3.90
CA TRP A 60 9.59 -9.86 3.40
C TRP A 60 9.38 -9.56 1.91
N ALA A 61 9.17 -10.62 1.11
CA ALA A 61 8.97 -10.53 -0.33
C ALA A 61 7.75 -9.70 -0.78
N GLY A 62 6.79 -9.47 0.11
CA GLY A 62 5.63 -8.59 -0.15
C GLY A 62 5.95 -7.10 -0.01
N ASP A 63 7.20 -6.66 -0.20
CA ASP A 63 7.59 -5.26 -0.06
C ASP A 63 6.83 -4.32 -0.99
N ILE A 64 6.35 -3.23 -0.42
CA ILE A 64 5.64 -2.18 -1.14
C ILE A 64 6.55 -1.01 -1.54
N LEU A 65 7.71 -0.83 -0.90
CA LEU A 65 8.60 0.31 -1.16
C LEU A 65 9.20 0.24 -2.56
N PHE A 66 9.65 -0.96 -2.96
CA PHE A 66 10.13 -1.23 -4.31
C PHE A 66 9.03 -0.94 -5.35
N LEU A 67 7.85 -1.50 -5.15
CA LEU A 67 6.68 -1.29 -6.00
C LEU A 67 6.35 0.19 -6.17
N TYR A 68 6.25 0.93 -5.06
CA TYR A 68 5.94 2.36 -5.12
C TYR A 68 7.06 3.19 -5.70
N GLY A 69 8.31 2.84 -5.42
CA GLY A 69 9.48 3.52 -6.00
C GLY A 69 9.49 3.44 -7.52
N VAL A 70 9.29 2.24 -8.09
CA VAL A 70 9.25 2.02 -9.54
C VAL A 70 8.01 2.66 -10.16
N SER A 71 6.81 2.45 -9.57
CA SER A 71 5.56 3.05 -10.06
C SER A 71 5.64 4.58 -10.11
N ALA A 72 6.17 5.20 -9.05
CA ALA A 72 6.36 6.63 -8.96
C ALA A 72 7.33 7.16 -10.01
N TRP A 73 8.38 6.41 -10.33
CA TRP A 73 9.32 6.78 -11.37
C TRP A 73 8.61 6.95 -12.73
N PHE A 74 7.66 6.08 -13.05
CA PHE A 74 6.81 6.22 -14.24
C PHE A 74 5.85 7.41 -14.11
N ALA A 75 5.24 7.61 -12.94
CA ALA A 75 4.31 8.70 -12.70
C ALA A 75 4.96 10.10 -12.84
N LEU A 76 6.27 10.25 -12.61
CA LEU A 76 6.99 11.51 -12.78
C LEU A 76 6.82 12.14 -14.16
N LYS A 77 6.63 11.33 -15.22
CA LYS A 77 6.44 11.79 -16.58
C LYS A 77 5.16 12.63 -16.77
N TYR A 78 4.19 12.46 -15.87
CA TYR A 78 2.85 13.05 -15.96
C TYR A 78 2.61 14.23 -15.00
N LEU A 79 3.63 14.65 -14.24
CA LEU A 79 3.46 15.73 -13.25
C LEU A 79 2.98 17.06 -13.89
N GLN A 80 3.41 17.33 -15.11
CA GLN A 80 3.05 18.55 -15.84
C GLN A 80 1.78 18.40 -16.71
N SER A 81 1.22 17.20 -16.80
CA SER A 81 0.07 16.89 -17.65
C SER A 81 -1.19 17.63 -17.20
N ASN A 82 -2.04 18.00 -18.14
CA ASN A 82 -3.36 18.55 -17.85
C ASN A 82 -4.30 17.48 -17.25
N ASN A 83 -5.43 17.91 -16.70
CA ASN A 83 -6.38 17.02 -16.02
C ASN A 83 -6.97 15.95 -16.96
N GLN A 84 -7.22 16.28 -18.22
CA GLN A 84 -7.77 15.32 -19.19
C GLN A 84 -6.78 14.20 -19.48
N LEU A 85 -5.51 14.54 -19.71
CA LEU A 85 -4.46 13.54 -19.96
C LEU A 85 -4.20 12.67 -18.72
N LEU A 86 -4.22 13.28 -17.52
CA LEU A 86 -4.07 12.51 -16.26
C LEU A 86 -5.17 11.45 -16.11
N VAL A 87 -6.44 11.83 -16.30
CA VAL A 87 -7.57 10.90 -16.20
C VAL A 87 -7.50 9.82 -17.27
N LYS A 88 -7.20 10.20 -18.53
CA LYS A 88 -7.04 9.26 -19.64
C LYS A 88 -5.95 8.24 -19.35
N ARG A 89 -4.73 8.69 -19.00
CA ARG A 89 -3.61 7.81 -18.71
C ARG A 89 -3.81 6.98 -17.46
N ALA A 90 -4.46 7.53 -16.43
CA ALA A 90 -4.84 6.77 -15.26
C ALA A 90 -5.77 5.60 -15.62
N GLY A 91 -6.80 5.86 -16.43
CA GLY A 91 -7.70 4.81 -16.92
C GLY A 91 -6.98 3.74 -17.73
N GLU A 92 -6.10 4.14 -18.66
CA GLU A 92 -5.28 3.22 -19.46
C GLU A 92 -4.40 2.32 -18.56
N PHE A 93 -3.69 2.90 -17.60
CA PHE A 93 -2.84 2.14 -16.68
C PHE A 93 -3.63 1.23 -15.74
N LEU A 94 -4.78 1.69 -15.24
CA LEU A 94 -5.66 0.82 -14.46
C LEU A 94 -6.17 -0.35 -15.28
N LEU A 95 -6.57 -0.13 -16.54
CA LEU A 95 -7.01 -1.20 -17.43
C LEU A 95 -5.88 -2.21 -17.69
N ILE A 96 -4.69 -1.73 -18.04
CA ILE A 96 -3.51 -2.59 -18.25
C ILE A 96 -3.22 -3.42 -16.99
N GLY A 97 -3.21 -2.78 -15.83
CA GLY A 97 -2.95 -3.45 -14.56
C GLY A 97 -4.04 -4.47 -14.20
N CYS A 98 -5.32 -4.15 -14.40
CA CYS A 98 -6.42 -5.08 -14.19
C CYS A 98 -6.33 -6.29 -15.11
N VAL A 99 -6.05 -6.08 -16.40
CA VAL A 99 -5.90 -7.17 -17.37
C VAL A 99 -4.69 -8.04 -17.04
N ALA A 100 -3.53 -7.43 -16.77
CA ALA A 100 -2.32 -8.17 -16.45
C ALA A 100 -2.47 -9.00 -15.17
N THR A 101 -3.01 -8.40 -14.11
CA THR A 101 -3.29 -9.11 -12.83
C THR A 101 -4.34 -10.19 -13.06
N GLY A 102 -5.40 -9.88 -13.81
CA GLY A 102 -6.46 -10.83 -14.13
C GLY A 102 -5.95 -12.06 -14.89
N LEU A 103 -5.07 -11.88 -15.88
CA LEU A 103 -4.46 -12.99 -16.64
C LEU A 103 -3.62 -13.90 -15.73
N VAL A 104 -2.83 -13.32 -14.84
CA VAL A 104 -2.00 -14.13 -13.92
C VAL A 104 -2.88 -14.86 -12.91
N LEU A 105 -3.89 -14.22 -12.35
CA LEU A 105 -4.83 -14.88 -11.43
C LEU A 105 -5.67 -15.94 -12.14
N PHE A 106 -6.07 -15.70 -13.38
CA PHE A 106 -6.78 -16.69 -14.20
C PHE A 106 -5.96 -17.96 -14.43
N SER A 107 -4.63 -17.81 -14.56
CA SER A 107 -3.69 -18.93 -14.72
C SER A 107 -3.30 -19.60 -13.40
N ALA A 108 -3.78 -19.10 -12.25
CA ALA A 108 -3.49 -19.70 -10.95
C ALA A 108 -4.15 -21.10 -10.85
N PRO A 109 -3.44 -22.10 -10.31
CA PRO A 109 -4.03 -23.41 -10.11
C PRO A 109 -5.22 -23.32 -9.13
N ASP A 110 -6.21 -24.18 -9.37
CA ASP A 110 -7.42 -24.25 -8.52
C ASP A 110 -7.18 -24.98 -7.18
N GLU A 111 -5.91 -25.25 -6.87
CA GLU A 111 -5.55 -25.93 -5.64
C GLU A 111 -5.82 -25.08 -4.40
N VAL A 112 -6.66 -25.60 -3.53
CA VAL A 112 -6.89 -25.05 -2.19
C VAL A 112 -5.89 -25.67 -1.24
N VAL A 113 -4.90 -24.89 -0.80
CA VAL A 113 -3.95 -25.33 0.23
C VAL A 113 -4.66 -25.33 1.59
N TYR A 114 -4.94 -26.52 2.11
CA TYR A 114 -5.55 -26.67 3.43
C TYR A 114 -4.52 -26.39 4.53
N ARG A 115 -4.96 -25.79 5.64
CA ARG A 115 -4.12 -25.40 6.78
C ARG A 115 -3.36 -26.56 7.43
N ASP A 116 -3.92 -27.76 7.35
CA ASP A 116 -3.37 -28.98 7.95
C ASP A 116 -2.51 -29.77 6.95
N SER A 117 -2.34 -29.27 5.73
CA SER A 117 -1.51 -29.93 4.72
C SER A 117 -0.02 -29.76 5.02
N ALA A 118 0.80 -30.76 4.70
CA ALA A 118 2.25 -30.65 4.79
C ALA A 118 2.78 -29.45 4.00
N GLN A 119 2.19 -29.17 2.84
CA GLN A 119 2.52 -28.02 2.01
C GLN A 119 2.31 -26.68 2.74
N TYR A 120 1.24 -26.55 3.54
CA TYR A 120 0.99 -25.34 4.33
C TYR A 120 2.01 -25.20 5.47
N ILE A 121 2.33 -26.32 6.13
CA ILE A 121 3.32 -26.38 7.22
C ILE A 121 4.71 -26.02 6.69
N ASP A 122 5.11 -26.55 5.54
CA ASP A 122 6.39 -26.25 4.89
C ASP A 122 6.48 -24.78 4.49
N LEU A 123 5.41 -24.22 3.91
CA LEU A 123 5.35 -22.81 3.50
C LEU A 123 5.48 -21.85 4.70
N TYR A 124 4.96 -22.22 5.86
CA TYR A 124 4.99 -21.44 7.09
C TYR A 124 5.97 -21.99 8.14
N SER A 125 7.01 -22.72 7.70
CA SER A 125 8.05 -23.28 8.56
C SER A 125 8.48 -22.34 9.69
N PRO A 126 8.61 -22.82 10.93
CA PRO A 126 9.08 -22.02 12.05
C PRO A 126 10.55 -21.61 11.94
N HIS A 127 11.38 -22.32 11.14
CA HIS A 127 12.79 -22.05 11.02
C HIS A 127 13.05 -20.81 10.12
N TYR A 128 13.77 -19.83 10.66
CA TYR A 128 14.09 -18.60 9.94
C TYR A 128 14.95 -18.85 8.69
N SER A 129 15.83 -19.87 8.71
CA SER A 129 16.66 -20.24 7.55
C SER A 129 15.82 -20.63 6.35
N ASP A 130 14.80 -21.48 6.56
CA ASP A 130 13.92 -21.95 5.49
C ASP A 130 13.01 -20.84 4.99
N TYR A 131 12.50 -20.02 5.93
CA TYR A 131 11.80 -18.80 5.59
C TYR A 131 12.65 -17.86 4.73
N PHE A 132 13.92 -17.64 5.11
CA PHE A 132 14.81 -16.75 4.38
C PHE A 132 15.07 -17.23 2.95
N LEU A 133 15.32 -18.53 2.75
CA LEU A 133 15.52 -19.12 1.42
C LEU A 133 14.26 -19.00 0.54
N SER A 134 13.09 -19.31 1.09
CA SER A 134 11.82 -19.17 0.37
C SER A 134 11.50 -17.72 0.05
N ASN A 135 11.78 -16.79 0.98
CA ASN A 135 11.65 -15.35 0.79
C ASN A 135 12.58 -14.84 -0.32
N LEU A 136 13.81 -15.34 -0.40
CA LEU A 136 14.76 -15.01 -1.46
C LEU A 136 14.23 -15.42 -2.84
N GLY A 137 13.76 -16.66 -2.98
CA GLY A 137 13.14 -17.16 -4.21
C GLY A 137 11.91 -16.35 -4.61
N MET A 138 11.02 -16.06 -3.66
CA MET A 138 9.84 -15.25 -3.86
C MET A 138 10.19 -13.81 -4.30
N ASN A 139 11.24 -13.20 -3.74
CA ASN A 139 11.69 -11.88 -4.17
C ASN A 139 12.19 -11.84 -5.60
N ILE A 140 12.94 -12.84 -6.03
CA ILE A 140 13.40 -12.94 -7.41
C ILE A 140 12.17 -13.00 -8.34
N LEU A 141 11.17 -13.79 -8.00
CA LEU A 141 9.91 -13.83 -8.73
C LEU A 141 9.20 -12.46 -8.73
N MET A 142 9.16 -11.77 -7.60
CA MET A 142 8.51 -10.45 -7.46
C MET A 142 9.22 -9.37 -8.27
N LEU A 143 10.52 -9.43 -8.49
CA LEU A 143 11.21 -8.50 -9.39
C LEU A 143 10.67 -8.54 -10.82
N VAL A 144 10.17 -9.68 -11.27
CA VAL A 144 9.55 -9.85 -12.59
C VAL A 144 8.04 -9.60 -12.52
N ALA A 145 7.36 -10.16 -11.51
CA ALA A 145 5.92 -10.09 -11.39
C ALA A 145 5.40 -8.66 -11.12
N VAL A 146 6.09 -7.89 -10.26
CA VAL A 146 5.68 -6.52 -9.90
C VAL A 146 5.58 -5.59 -11.12
N PRO A 147 6.60 -5.48 -12.00
CA PRO A 147 6.50 -4.66 -13.20
C PRO A 147 5.41 -5.10 -14.17
N ILE A 148 5.10 -6.39 -14.22
CA ILE A 148 4.10 -6.92 -15.15
C ILE A 148 2.68 -6.70 -14.62
N MET A 149 2.43 -6.96 -13.34
CA MET A 149 1.09 -7.04 -12.76
C MET A 149 0.65 -5.74 -12.07
N ILE A 150 1.27 -5.45 -10.93
CA ILE A 150 0.73 -4.52 -9.93
C ILE A 150 1.20 -3.08 -10.17
N MET A 151 2.37 -2.90 -10.78
CA MET A 151 2.97 -1.58 -11.02
C MET A 151 2.01 -0.64 -11.75
N TRP A 152 1.34 -1.14 -12.79
CA TRP A 152 0.43 -0.34 -13.62
C TRP A 152 -0.79 0.15 -12.85
N LEU A 153 -1.35 -0.69 -11.96
CA LEU A 153 -2.41 -0.28 -11.03
C LEU A 153 -1.94 0.88 -10.15
N CYS A 154 -0.74 0.77 -9.56
CA CYS A 154 -0.18 1.80 -8.72
C CYS A 154 0.10 3.09 -9.48
N VAL A 155 0.64 3.02 -10.71
CA VAL A 155 0.83 4.20 -11.58
C VAL A 155 -0.51 4.89 -11.84
N GLY A 156 -1.53 4.14 -12.28
CA GLY A 156 -2.87 4.68 -12.51
C GLY A 156 -3.45 5.39 -11.29
N LEU A 157 -3.35 4.75 -10.11
CA LEU A 157 -3.80 5.33 -8.84
C LEU A 157 -2.99 6.58 -8.45
N MET A 158 -1.67 6.60 -8.68
CA MET A 158 -0.85 7.79 -8.43
C MET A 158 -1.27 8.96 -9.33
N LEU A 159 -1.59 8.71 -10.61
CA LEU A 159 -2.09 9.74 -11.51
C LEU A 159 -3.46 10.29 -11.07
N ILE A 160 -4.35 9.41 -10.56
CA ILE A 160 -5.61 9.85 -9.94
C ILE A 160 -5.31 10.71 -8.71
N GLY A 161 -4.33 10.35 -7.88
CA GLY A 161 -3.91 11.14 -6.73
C GLY A 161 -3.44 12.55 -7.12
N ILE A 162 -2.63 12.68 -8.19
CA ILE A 162 -2.23 13.97 -8.77
C ILE A 162 -3.47 14.76 -9.23
N TYR A 163 -4.39 14.11 -9.94
CA TYR A 163 -5.64 14.72 -10.39
C TYR A 163 -6.50 15.22 -9.24
N LEU A 164 -6.68 14.41 -8.19
CA LEU A 164 -7.46 14.79 -7.00
C LEU A 164 -6.82 15.98 -6.28
N TYR A 165 -5.50 16.04 -6.19
CA TYR A 165 -4.79 17.17 -5.61
C TYR A 165 -4.98 18.45 -6.44
N LYS A 166 -4.81 18.38 -7.75
CA LYS A 166 -5.04 19.53 -8.66
C LYS A 166 -6.46 20.07 -8.60
N ASN A 167 -7.43 19.23 -8.28
CA ASN A 167 -8.84 19.60 -8.12
C ASN A 167 -9.22 19.86 -6.65
N GLU A 168 -8.24 20.12 -5.78
CA GLU A 168 -8.42 20.54 -4.39
C GLU A 168 -9.23 19.57 -3.51
N VAL A 169 -9.32 18.30 -3.89
CA VAL A 169 -10.07 17.30 -3.12
C VAL A 169 -9.43 17.06 -1.75
N PHE A 170 -8.10 17.19 -1.64
CA PHE A 170 -7.38 17.06 -0.37
C PHE A 170 -7.51 18.28 0.57
N SER A 171 -8.08 19.38 0.10
CA SER A 171 -8.32 20.57 0.92
C SER A 171 -9.81 20.86 1.13
N LYS A 172 -10.64 20.67 0.10
CA LYS A 172 -12.08 20.99 0.13
C LYS A 172 -12.99 19.78 0.26
N GLY A 173 -12.45 18.57 -0.03
CA GLY A 173 -13.26 17.34 -0.17
C GLY A 173 -14.02 17.29 -1.50
N LEU A 174 -14.92 16.32 -1.60
CA LEU A 174 -15.76 16.13 -2.77
C LEU A 174 -17.00 17.06 -2.72
N THR A 175 -17.47 17.51 -3.90
CA THR A 175 -18.79 18.13 -4.03
C THR A 175 -19.91 17.10 -3.83
N LYS A 176 -21.10 17.55 -3.43
CA LYS A 176 -22.24 16.65 -3.14
C LYS A 176 -22.50 15.61 -4.23
N PRO A 177 -22.62 15.95 -5.55
CA PRO A 177 -22.88 14.95 -6.57
C PRO A 177 -21.72 13.92 -6.69
N LYS A 178 -20.47 14.38 -6.64
CA LYS A 178 -19.30 13.48 -6.69
C LYS A 178 -19.23 12.57 -5.46
N LEU A 179 -19.62 13.08 -4.30
CA LEU A 179 -19.69 12.29 -3.06
C LEU A 179 -20.74 11.18 -3.15
N ILE A 180 -21.94 11.48 -3.68
CA ILE A 180 -22.99 10.48 -3.86
C ILE A 180 -22.51 9.36 -4.79
N VAL A 181 -21.92 9.70 -5.93
CA VAL A 181 -21.36 8.73 -6.88
C VAL A 181 -20.26 7.89 -6.21
N CYS A 182 -19.40 8.54 -5.42
CA CYS A 182 -18.32 7.87 -4.71
C CYS A 182 -18.83 6.87 -3.67
N ILE A 183 -19.81 7.26 -2.85
CA ILE A 183 -20.45 6.39 -1.86
C ILE A 183 -21.18 5.23 -2.56
N ALA A 184 -22.00 5.53 -3.56
CA ALA A 184 -22.71 4.49 -4.29
C ALA A 184 -21.74 3.48 -4.91
N GLY A 185 -20.69 3.96 -5.58
CA GLY A 185 -19.63 3.10 -6.13
C GLY A 185 -18.94 2.25 -5.06
N ALA A 186 -18.56 2.85 -3.92
CA ALA A 186 -17.94 2.13 -2.83
C ALA A 186 -18.82 0.98 -2.31
N PHE A 187 -20.11 1.22 -2.10
CA PHE A 187 -21.03 0.22 -1.59
C PHE A 187 -21.39 -0.85 -2.63
N ILE A 188 -21.66 -0.45 -3.88
CA ILE A 188 -22.00 -1.39 -4.95
C ILE A 188 -20.82 -2.34 -5.23
N PHE A 189 -19.63 -1.82 -5.48
CA PHE A 189 -18.48 -2.67 -5.79
C PHE A 189 -18.02 -3.50 -4.58
N SER A 190 -18.11 -2.98 -3.34
CA SER A 190 -17.82 -3.79 -2.15
C SER A 190 -18.86 -4.90 -1.93
N GLY A 191 -20.13 -4.63 -2.18
CA GLY A 191 -21.18 -5.66 -2.16
C GLY A 191 -20.98 -6.72 -3.25
N MET A 192 -20.64 -6.31 -4.47
CA MET A 192 -20.27 -7.23 -5.56
C MET A 192 -19.04 -8.07 -5.18
N ARG A 193 -18.04 -7.49 -4.54
CA ARG A 193 -16.84 -8.22 -4.07
C ARG A 193 -17.20 -9.29 -3.03
N LEU A 194 -18.10 -8.98 -2.10
CA LEU A 194 -18.62 -9.96 -1.14
C LEU A 194 -19.41 -11.08 -1.83
N TYR A 195 -20.24 -10.74 -2.81
CA TYR A 195 -20.98 -11.74 -3.57
C TYR A 195 -20.06 -12.67 -4.35
N THR A 196 -19.05 -12.11 -5.03
CA THR A 196 -18.09 -12.88 -5.84
C THR A 196 -17.10 -13.70 -5.01
N SER A 197 -17.03 -13.52 -3.68
CA SER A 197 -16.22 -14.38 -2.80
C SER A 197 -16.62 -15.86 -2.84
N LYS A 198 -17.80 -16.18 -3.37
CA LYS A 198 -18.29 -17.54 -3.60
C LYS A 198 -17.68 -18.19 -4.85
N PHE A 199 -17.11 -17.40 -5.75
CA PHE A 199 -16.49 -17.93 -6.98
C PHE A 199 -15.08 -18.40 -6.67
N THR A 200 -14.82 -19.65 -6.97
CA THR A 200 -13.51 -20.30 -6.75
C THR A 200 -12.73 -20.38 -8.07
N GLY A 201 -11.47 -20.77 -7.96
CA GLY A 201 -10.59 -20.94 -9.12
C GLY A 201 -10.05 -19.63 -9.68
N GLY A 202 -9.17 -19.75 -10.65
CA GLY A 202 -8.46 -18.63 -11.26
C GLY A 202 -9.37 -17.57 -11.87
N ALA A 203 -10.43 -17.97 -12.54
CA ALA A 203 -11.44 -17.05 -13.09
C ALA A 203 -12.17 -16.27 -11.98
N GLY A 204 -12.54 -16.96 -10.90
CA GLY A 204 -13.15 -16.34 -9.74
C GLY A 204 -12.23 -15.29 -9.09
N LEU A 205 -10.96 -15.62 -8.91
CA LEU A 205 -9.95 -14.71 -8.35
C LEU A 205 -9.73 -13.47 -9.24
N ALA A 206 -9.68 -13.64 -10.56
CA ALA A 206 -9.53 -12.53 -11.50
C ALA A 206 -10.71 -11.56 -11.44
N ILE A 207 -11.95 -12.06 -11.44
CA ILE A 207 -13.16 -11.26 -11.28
C ILE A 207 -13.17 -10.53 -9.93
N GLN A 208 -12.82 -11.21 -8.87
CA GLN A 208 -12.75 -10.65 -7.52
C GLN A 208 -11.76 -9.50 -7.43
N GLU A 209 -10.54 -9.63 -7.98
CA GLU A 209 -9.54 -8.57 -7.92
C GLU A 209 -9.89 -7.38 -8.82
N PHE A 210 -10.50 -7.63 -9.97
CA PHE A 210 -11.04 -6.56 -10.81
C PHE A 210 -12.07 -5.71 -10.05
N ILE A 211 -13.08 -6.36 -9.46
CA ILE A 211 -14.12 -5.66 -8.67
C ILE A 211 -13.49 -4.95 -7.46
N ASN A 212 -12.55 -5.61 -6.78
CA ASN A 212 -11.87 -5.07 -5.61
C ASN A 212 -11.08 -3.79 -5.92
N THR A 213 -10.47 -3.70 -7.13
CA THR A 213 -9.76 -2.50 -7.56
C THR A 213 -10.68 -1.26 -7.58
N PHE A 214 -11.88 -1.39 -8.12
CA PHE A 214 -12.86 -0.28 -8.14
C PHE A 214 -13.47 -0.05 -6.76
N ALA A 215 -13.82 -1.09 -6.01
CA ALA A 215 -14.29 -0.98 -4.64
C ALA A 215 -13.28 -0.20 -3.77
N ALA A 216 -12.00 -0.55 -3.88
CA ALA A 216 -10.93 0.11 -3.15
C ALA A 216 -10.73 1.57 -3.58
N LEU A 217 -10.84 1.87 -4.88
CA LEU A 217 -10.71 3.23 -5.39
C LEU A 217 -11.81 4.15 -4.84
N PHE A 218 -13.08 3.75 -4.99
CA PHE A 218 -14.19 4.56 -4.48
C PHE A 218 -14.13 4.72 -2.95
N MET A 219 -13.82 3.65 -2.23
CA MET A 219 -13.70 3.69 -0.76
C MET A 219 -12.54 4.57 -0.31
N ALA A 220 -11.38 4.50 -0.96
CA ALA A 220 -10.21 5.33 -0.64
C ALA A 220 -10.51 6.82 -0.86
N VAL A 221 -11.18 7.18 -1.95
CA VAL A 221 -11.60 8.56 -2.23
C VAL A 221 -12.65 9.03 -1.21
N PHE A 222 -13.55 8.16 -0.79
CA PHE A 222 -14.49 8.44 0.30
C PHE A 222 -13.77 8.68 1.63
N TYR A 223 -12.76 7.87 1.97
CA TYR A 223 -11.95 8.07 3.18
C TYR A 223 -11.20 9.41 3.14
N ILE A 224 -10.64 9.80 1.98
CA ILE A 224 -10.02 11.12 1.82
C ILE A 224 -11.05 12.22 2.12
N HIS A 225 -12.27 12.12 1.57
CA HIS A 225 -13.31 13.10 1.85
C HIS A 225 -13.65 13.20 3.33
N LEU A 226 -13.84 12.07 4.01
CA LEU A 226 -14.10 12.03 5.44
C LEU A 226 -12.99 12.70 6.25
N ILE A 227 -11.74 12.31 6.01
CA ILE A 227 -10.58 12.87 6.71
C ILE A 227 -10.52 14.40 6.52
N VAL A 228 -10.68 14.87 5.27
CA VAL A 228 -10.70 16.31 4.98
C VAL A 228 -11.81 17.03 5.76
N LYS A 229 -13.01 16.47 5.80
CA LYS A 229 -14.15 17.09 6.50
C LYS A 229 -14.00 17.07 8.02
N PHE A 230 -13.51 15.97 8.60
CA PHE A 230 -13.33 15.86 10.05
C PHE A 230 -12.10 16.60 10.58
N CYS A 231 -11.00 16.65 9.80
CA CYS A 231 -9.74 17.25 10.23
C CYS A 231 -9.56 18.69 9.75
N ASN A 232 -10.45 19.22 8.89
CA ASN A 232 -10.34 20.57 8.36
C ASN A 232 -10.44 21.61 9.50
N ASN A 233 -9.45 22.50 9.59
CA ASN A 233 -9.31 23.55 10.63
C ASN A 233 -9.19 23.06 12.07
N ARG A 234 -8.99 21.76 12.34
CA ARG A 234 -8.79 21.19 13.65
C ARG A 234 -7.38 20.62 13.78
N ALA A 235 -6.38 21.49 13.93
CA ALA A 235 -4.98 21.10 14.02
C ALA A 235 -4.67 20.07 15.14
N HIS A 236 -5.52 20.03 16.17
CA HIS A 236 -5.35 19.14 17.32
C HIS A 236 -5.96 17.74 17.13
N VAL A 237 -6.89 17.57 16.17
CA VAL A 237 -7.52 16.26 15.91
C VAL A 237 -6.52 15.34 15.22
N GLY A 238 -6.27 14.20 15.86
CA GLY A 238 -5.38 13.19 15.29
C GLY A 238 -3.89 13.55 15.31
N GLN A 239 -3.42 14.43 16.19
CA GLN A 239 -2.00 14.79 16.29
C GLN A 239 -1.09 13.57 16.41
N LEU A 240 -1.47 12.57 17.20
CA LEU A 240 -0.71 11.33 17.35
C LEU A 240 -0.62 10.56 16.03
N ILE A 241 -1.73 10.49 15.28
CA ILE A 241 -1.76 9.85 13.95
C ILE A 241 -0.91 10.63 12.94
N GLN A 242 -0.94 11.95 13.00
CA GLN A 242 -0.07 12.79 12.16
C GLN A 242 1.42 12.61 12.51
N GLN A 243 1.74 12.45 13.78
CA GLN A 243 3.10 12.11 14.24
C GLN A 243 3.51 10.73 13.75
N ALA A 244 2.64 9.71 13.85
CA ALA A 244 2.88 8.38 13.29
C ALA A 244 3.11 8.44 11.76
N GLY A 245 2.36 9.28 11.05
CA GLY A 245 2.57 9.52 9.62
C GLY A 245 3.93 10.09 9.27
N ARG A 246 4.54 10.90 10.16
CA ARG A 246 5.92 11.41 9.98
C ARG A 246 6.99 10.33 10.20
N LEU A 247 6.66 9.28 10.94
CA LEU A 247 7.50 8.11 11.22
C LEU A 247 7.12 6.90 10.36
N ALA A 248 6.30 7.07 9.31
CA ALA A 248 5.65 5.98 8.58
C ALA A 248 6.64 4.95 8.02
N PHE A 249 7.80 5.37 7.53
CA PHE A 249 8.82 4.46 7.00
C PHE A 249 9.47 3.64 8.14
N THR A 250 9.86 4.30 9.23
CA THR A 250 10.38 3.63 10.42
C THR A 250 9.37 2.63 10.99
N LEU A 251 8.12 3.05 11.17
CA LEU A 251 7.06 2.19 11.70
C LEU A 251 6.75 1.00 10.78
N TYR A 252 6.80 1.19 9.46
CA TYR A 252 6.62 0.11 8.48
C TYR A 252 7.69 -0.99 8.63
N ILE A 253 8.95 -0.60 8.67
CA ILE A 253 10.05 -1.57 8.86
C ILE A 253 9.98 -2.24 10.24
N CYS A 254 9.73 -1.46 11.30
CA CYS A 254 9.54 -2.00 12.64
C CYS A 254 8.38 -3.01 12.70
N GLN A 255 7.28 -2.74 12.03
CA GLN A 255 6.13 -3.65 11.97
C GLN A 255 6.50 -4.99 11.34
N THR A 256 7.23 -4.97 10.22
CA THR A 256 7.72 -6.22 9.59
C THR A 256 8.64 -6.99 10.53
N LEU A 257 9.60 -6.32 11.18
CA LEU A 257 10.49 -6.96 12.15
C LEU A 257 9.74 -7.54 13.34
N MET A 258 8.76 -6.83 13.88
CA MET A 258 7.92 -7.34 14.98
C MET A 258 7.08 -8.55 14.55
N GLN A 259 6.52 -8.55 13.36
CA GLN A 259 5.77 -9.69 12.82
C GLN A 259 6.68 -10.91 12.61
N LEU A 260 7.88 -10.72 12.04
CA LEU A 260 8.86 -11.81 11.90
C LEU A 260 9.26 -12.37 13.28
N LEU A 261 9.55 -11.49 14.24
CA LEU A 261 9.87 -11.92 15.60
C LEU A 261 8.72 -12.72 16.22
N LEU A 262 7.49 -12.25 16.13
CA LEU A 262 6.33 -12.91 16.72
C LEU A 262 6.04 -14.26 16.03
N TYR A 263 5.91 -14.27 14.70
CA TYR A 263 5.39 -15.44 13.98
C TYR A 263 6.46 -16.41 13.48
N LYS A 264 7.74 -16.03 13.51
CA LYS A 264 8.84 -16.92 13.09
C LYS A 264 9.80 -17.33 14.21
N VAL A 265 9.83 -16.55 15.30
CA VAL A 265 10.78 -16.80 16.39
C VAL A 265 10.07 -17.17 17.69
N LEU A 266 9.16 -16.29 18.16
CA LEU A 266 8.55 -16.46 19.48
C LEU A 266 7.38 -17.46 19.50
N TYR A 267 6.47 -17.33 18.56
CA TYR A 267 5.20 -18.08 18.55
C TYR A 267 4.86 -18.60 17.14
N PRO A 268 5.71 -19.42 16.51
CA PRO A 268 5.45 -19.90 15.15
C PRO A 268 4.16 -20.73 15.05
N GLN A 269 3.74 -21.41 16.12
CA GLN A 269 2.50 -22.18 16.20
C GLN A 269 1.24 -21.30 16.04
N TRP A 270 1.32 -20.00 16.28
CA TRP A 270 0.18 -19.10 16.11
C TRP A 270 -0.31 -19.04 14.65
N VAL A 271 0.60 -19.19 13.70
CA VAL A 271 0.24 -19.20 12.27
C VAL A 271 -0.72 -20.35 11.95
N LEU A 272 -0.56 -21.50 12.61
CA LEU A 272 -1.39 -22.69 12.42
C LEU A 272 -2.70 -22.64 13.21
N SER A 273 -2.68 -22.08 14.43
CA SER A 273 -3.80 -22.12 15.38
C SER A 273 -4.73 -20.90 15.32
N PHE A 274 -4.24 -19.75 14.87
CA PHE A 274 -4.99 -18.51 14.92
C PHE A 274 -6.17 -18.48 13.96
N ASN A 275 -7.30 -17.95 14.45
CA ASN A 275 -8.44 -17.53 13.68
C ASN A 275 -8.27 -16.05 13.27
N ARG A 276 -9.19 -15.53 12.45
CA ARG A 276 -9.15 -14.13 11.99
C ARG A 276 -9.20 -13.13 13.14
N ILE A 277 -9.97 -13.42 14.19
CA ILE A 277 -10.08 -12.55 15.37
C ILE A 277 -8.75 -12.41 16.10
N ASP A 278 -7.98 -13.51 16.20
CA ASP A 278 -6.69 -13.51 16.89
C ASP A 278 -5.69 -12.60 16.17
N TYR A 279 -5.65 -12.66 14.84
CA TYR A 279 -4.83 -11.74 14.03
C TYR A 279 -5.25 -10.29 14.21
N TRP A 280 -6.56 -9.99 14.35
CA TRP A 280 -7.04 -8.63 14.61
C TRP A 280 -6.62 -8.14 16.00
N ILE A 281 -6.65 -9.01 17.01
CA ILE A 281 -6.18 -8.68 18.36
C ILE A 281 -4.69 -8.35 18.33
N VAL A 282 -3.86 -9.19 17.71
CA VAL A 282 -2.43 -8.93 17.59
C VAL A 282 -2.16 -7.65 16.78
N ALA A 283 -2.83 -7.45 15.67
CA ALA A 283 -2.69 -6.24 14.86
C ALA A 283 -3.04 -4.97 15.67
N THR A 284 -4.14 -5.01 16.44
CA THR A 284 -4.54 -3.90 17.32
C THR A 284 -3.49 -3.64 18.40
N GLY A 285 -2.93 -4.69 18.99
CA GLY A 285 -1.85 -4.58 19.96
C GLY A 285 -0.59 -3.95 19.37
N LEU A 286 -0.17 -4.39 18.17
CA LEU A 286 0.98 -3.83 17.45
C LEU A 286 0.76 -2.35 17.11
N VAL A 287 -0.40 -1.99 16.57
CA VAL A 287 -0.74 -0.59 16.25
C VAL A 287 -0.75 0.28 17.51
N SER A 288 -1.34 -0.21 18.60
CA SER A 288 -1.35 0.50 19.89
C SER A 288 0.06 0.73 20.42
N GLY A 289 0.92 -0.30 20.35
CA GLY A 289 2.33 -0.20 20.70
C GLY A 289 3.09 0.82 19.82
N GLN A 290 2.85 0.83 18.52
CA GLN A 290 3.43 1.81 17.60
C GLN A 290 2.98 3.25 17.90
N LEU A 291 1.71 3.44 18.26
CA LEU A 291 1.20 4.76 18.66
C LEU A 291 1.81 5.22 20.00
N LEU A 292 1.95 4.31 20.95
CA LEU A 292 2.63 4.62 22.21
C LEU A 292 4.11 4.97 21.98
N PHE A 293 4.82 4.17 21.18
CA PHE A 293 6.19 4.48 20.76
C PHE A 293 6.27 5.86 20.09
N THR A 294 5.35 6.14 19.16
CA THR A 294 5.28 7.45 18.48
C THR A 294 5.09 8.60 19.48
N ALA A 295 4.16 8.46 20.43
CA ALA A 295 3.89 9.47 21.43
C ALA A 295 5.12 9.77 22.32
N LEU A 296 5.88 8.75 22.67
CA LEU A 296 7.10 8.89 23.48
C LEU A 296 8.26 9.43 22.62
N TYR A 297 8.48 8.88 21.44
CA TYR A 297 9.59 9.24 20.55
C TYR A 297 9.48 10.69 20.05
N CYS A 298 8.29 11.12 19.63
CA CYS A 298 8.07 12.47 19.13
C CYS A 298 8.16 13.58 20.19
N ARG A 299 8.34 13.23 21.47
CA ARG A 299 8.72 14.21 22.51
C ARG A 299 10.16 14.72 22.37
N TYR A 300 11.03 13.90 21.79
CA TYR A 300 12.47 14.16 21.69
C TYR A 300 12.93 14.35 20.25
N TYR A 301 12.22 13.75 19.25
CA TYR A 301 12.64 13.74 17.88
C TYR A 301 11.49 14.11 16.93
N GLU A 302 11.78 14.91 15.93
CA GLU A 302 10.79 15.37 14.95
C GLU A 302 10.59 14.41 13.77
N GLN A 303 11.56 13.54 13.49
CA GLN A 303 11.55 12.58 12.36
C GLN A 303 12.12 11.23 12.80
N GLY A 304 11.65 10.17 12.17
CA GLY A 304 12.11 8.82 12.46
C GLY A 304 13.56 8.57 12.00
N PRO A 305 14.24 7.56 12.56
CA PRO A 305 15.62 7.25 12.23
C PRO A 305 15.79 6.86 10.74
N LEU A 306 14.88 6.08 10.17
CA LEU A 306 14.95 5.68 8.76
C LEU A 306 14.61 6.83 7.81
N GLU A 307 13.68 7.70 8.19
CA GLU A 307 13.39 8.94 7.47
C GLU A 307 14.60 9.87 7.44
N TYR A 308 15.32 9.97 8.57
CA TYR A 308 16.58 10.74 8.66
C TYR A 308 17.64 10.19 7.72
N VAL A 309 17.89 8.87 7.75
CA VAL A 309 18.85 8.21 6.87
C VAL A 309 18.48 8.42 5.40
N TRP A 310 17.21 8.18 5.05
CA TRP A 310 16.72 8.39 3.68
C TRP A 310 16.92 9.82 3.19
N ARG A 311 16.61 10.80 4.05
CA ARG A 311 16.80 12.22 3.74
C ARG A 311 18.27 12.56 3.51
N ARG A 312 19.17 12.09 4.39
CA ARG A 312 20.62 12.29 4.25
C ARG A 312 21.17 11.71 2.95
N LEU A 313 20.84 10.47 2.65
CA LEU A 313 21.25 9.79 1.42
C LEU A 313 20.71 10.50 0.16
N THR A 314 19.48 10.96 0.21
CA THR A 314 18.86 11.74 -0.88
C THR A 314 19.62 13.05 -1.11
N GLN A 315 19.94 13.79 -0.06
CA GLN A 315 20.68 15.06 -0.14
C GLN A 315 22.10 14.85 -0.70
N ALA A 316 22.81 13.82 -0.23
CA ALA A 316 24.14 13.47 -0.75
C ALA A 316 24.10 13.14 -2.25
N LYS A 317 23.06 12.45 -2.73
CA LYS A 317 22.89 12.16 -4.15
C LYS A 317 22.59 13.41 -4.97
N ILE A 318 21.76 14.32 -4.45
CA ILE A 318 21.47 15.60 -5.12
C ILE A 318 22.73 16.45 -5.23
N ALA A 319 23.53 16.54 -4.17
CA ALA A 319 24.79 17.27 -4.20
C ALA A 319 25.75 16.76 -5.29
N LYS A 320 25.83 15.42 -5.47
CA LYS A 320 26.65 14.81 -6.55
C LYS A 320 26.11 15.07 -7.97
N ILE A 321 24.83 15.33 -8.13
CA ILE A 321 24.23 15.65 -9.45
C ILE A 321 24.50 17.10 -9.82
N ASN A 322 24.63 17.98 -8.84
CA ASN A 322 24.84 19.42 -9.04
C ASN A 322 26.33 19.82 -9.05
N ALA A 323 27.25 18.90 -8.68
CA ALA A 323 28.70 19.05 -8.79
C ALA A 323 29.20 18.55 -10.14
#